data_dce24b7415431b39c4d549d1887e9b72
#
_entry.id   dce24b7415431b39c4d549d1887e9b72
#
_cell.length_a   1.000
_cell.length_b   1.000
_cell.length_c   1.000
_cell.angle_alpha   90.00
_cell.angle_beta   90.00
_cell.angle_gamma   90.00
#
_symmetry.space_group_name_H-M   'P 1'
#
loop_
_entity.id
_entity.type
_entity.pdbx_description
1 polymer ?
#
loop_
_entity_poly.entity_id
_entity_poly.type
_entity_poly.pdbx_seq_one_letter_code
_entity_poly.pdbx_strand_id
1 'polypeptide(L)'
;MSTWHRGRDIVTANRVEKEGSLADFVEQVHSSKLVRVPGTAVFPHPNKESAPLALRANVEHNGVLHQHVVIFSAVPKTVPHVAKDDQVSVDNLGYADDGIVHVTLRYGFFDRPNIPYALARHGDEVSAELGGAELSDVSYFLSRATLRPRRTGSMRRWRKALFVAMARNAANPAAYFGLPADRTVVMGTQIDL
;
A
#
# COMPACT_ATOMS: atom_id res chain seq x y z
N MET A 1 -23.07 -8.36 -12.45
CA MET A 1 -21.66 -8.10 -12.84
C MET A 1 -21.39 -6.62 -13.11
N SER A 2 -22.18 -5.90 -13.90
CA SER A 2 -21.92 -4.48 -14.29
C SER A 2 -21.86 -3.48 -13.13
N THR A 3 -22.62 -3.69 -12.03
CA THR A 3 -22.61 -2.77 -10.87
C THR A 3 -21.31 -2.82 -10.10
N TRP A 4 -20.75 -4.01 -9.91
CA TRP A 4 -19.47 -4.22 -9.22
C TRP A 4 -18.31 -3.63 -10.01
N HIS A 5 -18.21 -3.93 -11.30
CA HIS A 5 -17.14 -3.38 -12.15
C HIS A 5 -17.17 -1.86 -12.17
N ARG A 6 -18.35 -1.27 -12.47
CA ARG A 6 -18.46 0.20 -12.51
C ARG A 6 -18.18 0.87 -11.17
N GLY A 7 -18.64 0.28 -10.05
CA GLY A 7 -18.36 0.80 -8.72
C GLY A 7 -16.87 0.74 -8.39
N ARG A 8 -16.22 -0.38 -8.70
CA ARG A 8 -14.79 -0.55 -8.52
C ARG A 8 -13.98 0.45 -9.35
N ASP A 9 -14.34 0.65 -10.62
CA ASP A 9 -13.63 1.58 -11.50
C ASP A 9 -13.71 3.03 -10.99
N ILE A 10 -14.89 3.47 -10.51
CA ILE A 10 -15.05 4.80 -9.91
C ILE A 10 -14.21 4.93 -8.63
N VAL A 11 -14.26 3.94 -7.75
CA VAL A 11 -13.48 3.96 -6.49
C VAL A 11 -11.99 3.96 -6.78
N THR A 12 -11.53 3.16 -7.75
CA THR A 12 -10.12 3.13 -8.15
C THR A 12 -9.68 4.46 -8.73
N ALA A 13 -10.46 5.07 -9.63
CA ALA A 13 -10.14 6.36 -10.21
C ALA A 13 -10.04 7.46 -9.13
N ASN A 14 -11.06 7.56 -8.25
CA ASN A 14 -11.06 8.54 -7.16
C ASN A 14 -9.96 8.28 -6.11
N ARG A 15 -9.55 7.02 -5.97
CA ARG A 15 -8.44 6.65 -5.10
C ARG A 15 -7.11 7.11 -5.70
N VAL A 16 -6.85 6.82 -6.96
CA VAL A 16 -5.63 7.22 -7.68
C VAL A 16 -5.51 8.75 -7.70
N GLU A 17 -6.61 9.48 -7.91
CA GLU A 17 -6.62 10.95 -7.85
C GLU A 17 -6.17 11.47 -6.48
N LYS A 18 -6.61 10.85 -5.38
CA LYS A 18 -6.20 11.23 -4.01
C LYS A 18 -4.78 10.76 -3.66
N GLU A 19 -4.36 9.62 -4.18
CA GLU A 19 -3.03 9.07 -3.97
C GLU A 19 -1.96 9.95 -4.63
N GLY A 20 -2.24 10.46 -5.82
CA GLY A 20 -1.26 11.20 -6.63
C GLY A 20 -0.07 10.33 -7.05
N SER A 21 0.87 10.92 -7.77
CA SER A 21 2.09 10.23 -8.21
C SER A 21 3.00 9.90 -7.03
N LEU A 22 3.54 8.66 -7.01
CA LEU A 22 4.55 8.28 -6.04
C LEU A 22 5.87 9.04 -6.26
N ALA A 23 6.26 9.24 -7.51
CA ALA A 23 7.49 9.98 -7.84
C ALA A 23 7.44 11.42 -7.33
N ASP A 24 6.32 12.14 -7.60
CA ASP A 24 6.14 13.53 -7.12
C ASP A 24 6.10 13.59 -5.59
N PHE A 25 5.51 12.58 -4.96
CA PHE A 25 5.47 12.48 -3.50
C PHE A 25 6.87 12.29 -2.90
N VAL A 26 7.69 11.40 -3.46
CA VAL A 26 9.07 11.16 -3.01
C VAL A 26 9.92 12.41 -3.21
N GLU A 27 9.81 13.09 -4.33
CA GLU A 27 10.49 14.37 -4.60
C GLU A 27 10.08 15.45 -3.58
N GLN A 28 8.79 15.56 -3.28
CA GLN A 28 8.27 16.47 -2.26
C GLN A 28 8.83 16.14 -0.87
N VAL A 29 8.87 14.88 -0.49
CA VAL A 29 9.42 14.40 0.79
C VAL A 29 10.92 14.69 0.88
N HIS A 30 11.65 14.42 -0.19
CA HIS A 30 13.10 14.68 -0.27
C HIS A 30 13.44 16.17 -0.11
N SER A 31 12.63 17.05 -0.69
CA SER A 31 12.78 18.51 -0.57
C SER A 31 12.29 19.07 0.78
N SER A 32 11.53 18.31 1.55
CA SER A 32 10.91 18.75 2.80
C SER A 32 11.76 18.39 4.03
N LYS A 33 11.79 19.27 5.03
CA LYS A 33 12.40 18.99 6.34
C LYS A 33 11.39 18.30 7.26
N LEU A 34 11.05 17.03 6.97
CA LEU A 34 10.17 16.25 7.82
C LEU A 34 10.90 15.69 9.05
N VAL A 35 10.16 15.58 10.15
CA VAL A 35 10.66 14.89 11.33
C VAL A 35 10.71 13.38 11.05
N ARG A 36 11.89 12.78 11.18
CA ARG A 36 12.07 11.32 11.04
C ARG A 36 11.85 10.65 12.38
N VAL A 37 10.90 9.70 12.39
CA VAL A 37 10.62 8.86 13.56
C VAL A 37 11.48 7.59 13.46
N PRO A 38 12.13 7.15 14.56
CA PRO A 38 12.92 5.92 14.55
C PRO A 38 12.11 4.69 14.13
N GLY A 39 12.77 3.74 13.47
CA GLY A 39 12.20 2.47 13.06
C GLY A 39 11.78 2.40 11.61
N THR A 40 11.23 1.22 11.24
CA THR A 40 10.82 0.88 9.88
C THR A 40 9.31 0.79 9.78
N ALA A 41 8.72 1.51 8.81
CA ALA A 41 7.29 1.45 8.50
C ALA A 41 7.04 0.81 7.14
N VAL A 42 6.13 -0.15 7.09
CA VAL A 42 5.72 -0.85 5.87
C VAL A 42 4.32 -0.40 5.46
N PHE A 43 4.18 0.05 4.22
CA PHE A 43 2.94 0.54 3.64
C PHE A 43 2.49 -0.40 2.50
N PRO A 44 1.60 -1.37 2.77
CA PRO A 44 1.03 -2.20 1.71
C PRO A 44 0.25 -1.35 0.70
N HIS A 45 0.60 -1.45 -0.58
CA HIS A 45 0.00 -0.69 -1.66
C HIS A 45 -0.14 -1.52 -2.94
N PRO A 46 -1.21 -1.36 -3.74
CA PRO A 46 -1.46 -2.23 -4.88
C PRO A 46 -0.54 -2.01 -6.09
N ASN A 47 0.01 -0.82 -6.25
CA ASN A 47 0.85 -0.47 -7.40
C ASN A 47 2.04 0.40 -7.03
N LYS A 48 2.92 0.65 -8.00
CA LYS A 48 4.14 1.45 -7.84
C LYS A 48 3.94 2.92 -8.27
N GLU A 49 2.89 3.23 -9.01
CA GLU A 49 2.73 4.55 -9.61
C GLU A 49 2.15 5.58 -8.65
N SER A 50 1.36 5.16 -7.65
CA SER A 50 0.70 6.07 -6.73
C SER A 50 1.19 5.94 -5.29
N ALA A 51 1.12 7.03 -4.53
CA ALA A 51 1.57 7.07 -3.13
C ALA A 51 0.51 6.48 -2.19
N PRO A 52 0.89 5.59 -1.23
CA PRO A 52 -0.05 5.05 -0.26
C PRO A 52 -0.75 6.15 0.54
N LEU A 53 -2.09 6.12 0.63
CA LEU A 53 -2.85 7.13 1.39
C LEU A 53 -2.46 7.19 2.87
N ALA A 54 -2.08 6.08 3.48
CA ALA A 54 -1.59 6.07 4.86
C ALA A 54 -0.23 6.78 4.99
N LEU A 55 0.66 6.64 4.01
CA LEU A 55 1.93 7.33 3.97
C LEU A 55 1.72 8.85 3.79
N ARG A 56 0.87 9.25 2.84
CA ARG A 56 0.49 10.66 2.65
C ARG A 56 -0.11 11.27 3.91
N ALA A 57 -1.02 10.56 4.57
CA ALA A 57 -1.65 11.03 5.80
C ALA A 57 -0.64 11.24 6.94
N ASN A 58 0.38 10.40 7.07
CA ASN A 58 1.47 10.62 8.02
C ASN A 58 2.25 11.89 7.73
N VAL A 59 2.55 12.14 6.46
CA VAL A 59 3.29 13.36 6.07
C VAL A 59 2.42 14.61 6.19
N GLU A 60 1.19 14.57 5.64
CA GLU A 60 0.31 15.75 5.52
C GLU A 60 -0.31 16.17 6.87
N HIS A 61 -0.66 15.20 7.72
CA HIS A 61 -1.40 15.49 8.96
C HIS A 61 -0.54 15.40 10.21
N ASN A 62 0.41 14.47 10.25
CA ASN A 62 1.27 14.29 11.41
C ASN A 62 2.64 14.99 11.26
N GLY A 63 3.02 15.40 10.04
CA GLY A 63 4.31 16.03 9.75
C GLY A 63 5.51 15.12 9.99
N VAL A 64 5.30 13.79 10.01
CA VAL A 64 6.34 12.80 10.33
C VAL A 64 6.50 11.77 9.23
N LEU A 65 7.71 11.22 9.16
CA LEU A 65 8.05 10.08 8.33
C LEU A 65 8.99 9.16 9.12
N HIS A 66 8.86 7.84 8.97
CA HIS A 66 9.81 6.92 9.60
C HIS A 66 11.18 7.03 8.95
N GLN A 67 12.22 6.65 9.69
CA GLN A 67 13.59 6.62 9.17
C GLN A 67 13.66 5.73 7.93
N HIS A 68 13.02 4.56 8.01
CA HIS A 68 12.94 3.62 6.91
C HIS A 68 11.49 3.37 6.52
N VAL A 69 11.20 3.54 5.23
CA VAL A 69 9.86 3.38 4.65
C VAL A 69 9.90 2.33 3.56
N VAL A 70 9.10 1.29 3.71
CA VAL A 70 8.93 0.24 2.71
C VAL A 70 7.53 0.34 2.11
N ILE A 71 7.43 0.74 0.86
CA ILE A 71 6.17 0.64 0.10
C ILE A 71 6.12 -0.76 -0.51
N PHE A 72 5.13 -1.56 -0.13
CA PHE A 72 5.11 -2.98 -0.48
C PHE A 72 3.95 -3.32 -1.39
N SER A 73 4.23 -3.76 -2.61
CA SER A 73 3.23 -4.20 -3.59
C SER A 73 3.28 -5.70 -3.80
N ALA A 74 2.10 -6.34 -3.89
CA ALA A 74 1.98 -7.76 -4.19
C ALA A 74 1.32 -7.94 -5.57
N VAL A 75 2.03 -8.55 -6.50
CA VAL A 75 1.64 -8.70 -7.90
C VAL A 75 1.43 -10.17 -8.25
N PRO A 76 0.19 -10.60 -8.55
CA PRO A 76 -0.08 -11.98 -8.97
C PRO A 76 0.47 -12.24 -10.37
N LYS A 77 1.04 -13.43 -10.56
CA LYS A 77 1.50 -13.95 -11.85
C LYS A 77 0.62 -15.11 -12.31
N THR A 78 0.57 -15.34 -13.61
CA THR A 78 -0.22 -16.40 -14.25
C THR A 78 0.49 -17.77 -14.22
N VAL A 79 1.38 -17.99 -13.26
CA VAL A 79 2.11 -19.24 -13.02
C VAL A 79 1.69 -19.85 -11.68
N PRO A 80 1.81 -21.16 -11.48
CA PRO A 80 1.49 -21.79 -10.19
C PRO A 80 2.32 -21.23 -9.04
N HIS A 81 3.62 -21.18 -9.21
CA HIS A 81 4.60 -20.65 -8.27
C HIS A 81 5.63 -19.78 -8.99
N VAL A 82 6.09 -18.72 -8.36
CA VAL A 82 7.20 -17.89 -8.85
C VAL A 82 8.51 -18.44 -8.30
N ALA A 83 9.55 -18.50 -9.14
CA ALA A 83 10.89 -18.89 -8.71
C ALA A 83 11.39 -17.93 -7.60
N LYS A 84 12.16 -18.48 -6.66
CA LYS A 84 12.58 -17.75 -5.46
C LYS A 84 13.31 -16.44 -5.78
N ASP A 85 14.21 -16.50 -6.74
CA ASP A 85 15.05 -15.36 -7.14
C ASP A 85 14.26 -14.27 -7.89
N ASP A 86 13.08 -14.62 -8.41
CA ASP A 86 12.18 -13.69 -9.11
C ASP A 86 11.04 -13.16 -8.23
N GLN A 87 10.91 -13.66 -6.99
CA GLN A 87 9.79 -13.32 -6.11
C GLN A 87 9.83 -11.87 -5.67
N VAL A 88 10.99 -11.32 -5.34
CA VAL A 88 11.13 -9.98 -4.80
C VAL A 88 11.97 -9.12 -5.74
N SER A 89 11.64 -7.86 -5.84
CA SER A 89 12.50 -6.82 -6.39
C SER A 89 12.37 -5.57 -5.55
N VAL A 90 13.50 -4.94 -5.25
CA VAL A 90 13.59 -3.70 -4.50
C VAL A 90 13.98 -2.56 -5.46
N ASP A 91 13.39 -1.39 -5.25
CA ASP A 91 13.61 -0.19 -6.05
C ASP A 91 13.70 1.02 -5.12
N ASN A 92 14.78 1.77 -5.18
CA ASN A 92 15.04 2.95 -4.35
C ASN A 92 14.37 4.24 -4.87
N LEU A 93 13.48 4.13 -5.87
CA LEU A 93 12.69 5.25 -6.41
C LEU A 93 13.53 6.46 -6.89
N GLY A 94 14.80 6.23 -7.21
CA GLY A 94 15.72 7.25 -7.71
C GLY A 94 16.52 7.98 -6.62
N TYR A 95 16.33 7.66 -5.33
CA TYR A 95 17.03 8.27 -4.20
C TYR A 95 17.58 7.18 -3.28
N ALA A 96 18.89 7.01 -3.25
CA ALA A 96 19.52 5.93 -2.47
C ALA A 96 19.58 6.21 -0.95
N ASP A 97 19.53 7.49 -0.56
CA ASP A 97 19.84 7.91 0.82
C ASP A 97 18.61 8.49 1.57
N ASP A 98 17.42 8.43 0.99
CA ASP A 98 16.22 9.00 1.61
C ASP A 98 15.50 8.02 2.56
N GLY A 99 15.93 6.76 2.61
CA GLY A 99 15.35 5.72 3.45
C GLY A 99 13.97 5.24 2.95
N ILE A 100 13.62 5.46 1.68
CA ILE A 100 12.35 5.03 1.08
C ILE A 100 12.63 4.02 -0.03
N VAL A 101 12.04 2.83 0.08
CA VAL A 101 12.14 1.81 -0.97
C VAL A 101 10.78 1.27 -1.36
N HIS A 102 10.65 0.85 -2.60
CA HIS A 102 9.50 0.12 -3.10
C HIS A 102 9.86 -1.35 -3.30
N VAL A 103 9.17 -2.22 -2.58
CA VAL A 103 9.34 -3.69 -2.67
C VAL A 103 8.17 -4.27 -3.44
N THR A 104 8.47 -5.03 -4.49
CA THR A 104 7.46 -5.77 -5.25
C THR A 104 7.60 -7.25 -4.99
N LEU A 105 6.57 -7.87 -4.39
CA LEU A 105 6.43 -9.31 -4.26
C LEU A 105 5.64 -9.88 -5.44
N ARG A 106 6.23 -10.76 -6.22
CA ARG A 106 5.55 -11.53 -7.26
C ARG A 106 5.20 -12.90 -6.71
N TYR A 107 3.94 -13.33 -6.88
CA TYR A 107 3.47 -14.63 -6.38
C TYR A 107 2.60 -15.34 -7.43
N GLY A 108 2.65 -16.67 -7.43
CA GLY A 108 1.84 -17.52 -8.30
C GLY A 108 0.42 -17.70 -7.76
N PHE A 109 -0.47 -18.29 -8.57
CA PHE A 109 -1.87 -18.45 -8.17
C PHE A 109 -2.10 -19.53 -7.10
N PHE A 110 -1.10 -20.39 -6.79
CA PHE A 110 -1.11 -21.30 -5.64
C PHE A 110 -0.41 -20.71 -4.40
N ASP A 111 0.29 -19.59 -4.54
CA ASP A 111 0.97 -18.95 -3.44
C ASP A 111 0.01 -18.02 -2.67
N ARG A 112 0.25 -17.84 -1.38
CA ARG A 112 -0.44 -16.83 -0.57
C ARG A 112 0.54 -15.68 -0.28
N PRO A 113 0.25 -14.45 -0.69
CA PRO A 113 1.11 -13.33 -0.37
C PRO A 113 1.11 -13.11 1.14
N ASN A 114 2.29 -13.18 1.75
CA ASN A 114 2.51 -12.92 3.16
C ASN A 114 3.66 -11.93 3.28
N ILE A 115 3.34 -10.68 3.65
CA ILE A 115 4.32 -9.59 3.69
C ILE A 115 5.37 -9.82 4.77
N PRO A 116 5.02 -10.14 6.04
CA PRO A 116 6.02 -10.44 7.07
C PRO A 116 6.98 -11.56 6.67
N TYR A 117 6.46 -12.62 6.09
CA TYR A 117 7.29 -13.74 5.63
C TYR A 117 8.22 -13.33 4.47
N ALA A 118 7.74 -12.56 3.51
CA ALA A 118 8.54 -12.08 2.39
C ALA A 118 9.67 -11.15 2.89
N LEU A 119 9.37 -10.23 3.80
CA LEU A 119 10.38 -9.36 4.41
C LEU A 119 11.39 -10.14 5.25
N ALA A 120 10.97 -11.13 6.03
CA ALA A 120 11.89 -11.98 6.80
C ALA A 120 12.83 -12.80 5.92
N ARG A 121 12.34 -13.22 4.72
CA ARG A 121 13.09 -14.04 3.80
C ARG A 121 14.06 -13.26 2.91
N HIS A 122 13.68 -12.09 2.46
CA HIS A 122 14.42 -11.20 1.56
C HIS A 122 14.90 -9.93 2.29
N GLY A 123 14.98 -10.01 3.62
CA GLY A 123 15.31 -8.87 4.47
C GLY A 123 16.68 -8.29 4.18
N ASP A 124 17.65 -9.12 3.83
CA ASP A 124 19.03 -8.68 3.53
C ASP A 124 19.05 -7.75 2.31
N GLU A 125 18.29 -8.07 1.24
CA GLU A 125 18.18 -7.24 0.04
C GLU A 125 17.49 -5.90 0.34
N VAL A 126 16.39 -5.95 1.09
CA VAL A 126 15.64 -4.75 1.48
C VAL A 126 16.45 -3.88 2.45
N SER A 127 17.13 -4.49 3.42
CA SER A 127 17.98 -3.82 4.39
C SER A 127 19.16 -3.13 3.73
N ALA A 128 19.80 -3.78 2.74
CA ALA A 128 20.91 -3.20 2.00
C ALA A 128 20.53 -1.89 1.29
N GLU A 129 19.37 -1.86 0.63
CA GLU A 129 18.86 -0.65 -0.03
C GLU A 129 18.41 0.44 0.97
N LEU A 130 18.10 0.06 2.21
CA LEU A 130 17.74 0.98 3.30
C LEU A 130 18.94 1.37 4.19
N GLY A 131 20.18 1.14 3.75
CA GLY A 131 21.37 1.51 4.51
C GLY A 131 21.59 0.71 5.80
N GLY A 132 21.14 -0.56 5.84
CA GLY A 132 21.31 -1.45 6.98
C GLY A 132 20.13 -1.40 7.98
N ALA A 133 18.94 -1.04 7.55
CA ALA A 133 17.76 -0.97 8.39
C ALA A 133 17.40 -2.31 9.02
N GLU A 134 17.01 -2.29 10.30
CA GLU A 134 16.49 -3.47 10.98
C GLU A 134 15.03 -3.73 10.59
N LEU A 135 14.74 -4.95 10.12
CA LEU A 135 13.42 -5.37 9.66
C LEU A 135 12.71 -6.37 10.61
N SER A 136 13.27 -6.59 11.80
CA SER A 136 12.69 -7.51 12.81
C SER A 136 11.49 -6.89 13.54
N ASP A 137 11.49 -5.56 13.73
CA ASP A 137 10.44 -4.82 14.43
C ASP A 137 9.85 -3.72 13.54
N VAL A 138 9.07 -4.15 12.55
CA VAL A 138 8.42 -3.24 11.60
C VAL A 138 6.96 -2.97 11.98
N SER A 139 6.52 -1.74 11.75
CA SER A 139 5.11 -1.33 11.87
C SER A 139 4.45 -1.31 10.50
N TYR A 140 3.24 -1.86 10.42
CA TYR A 140 2.46 -1.89 9.17
C TYR A 140 1.38 -0.83 9.19
N PHE A 141 1.30 -0.02 8.13
CA PHE A 141 0.32 1.04 7.98
C PHE A 141 -0.59 0.76 6.78
N LEU A 142 -1.80 0.31 7.06
CA LEU A 142 -2.76 -0.09 6.04
C LEU A 142 -3.77 1.01 5.77
N SER A 143 -3.92 1.42 4.51
CA SER A 143 -4.95 2.36 4.08
C SER A 143 -6.29 1.63 3.92
N ARG A 144 -7.31 2.03 4.69
CA ARG A 144 -8.68 1.52 4.53
C ARG A 144 -9.58 2.60 3.93
N ALA A 145 -10.10 2.35 2.74
CA ALA A 145 -11.06 3.24 2.10
C ALA A 145 -12.46 3.03 2.67
N THR A 146 -13.06 4.07 3.24
CA THR A 146 -14.47 4.10 3.61
C THR A 146 -15.26 4.79 2.49
N LEU A 147 -16.19 4.05 1.87
CA LEU A 147 -16.96 4.55 0.75
C LEU A 147 -18.11 5.44 1.22
N ARG A 148 -18.16 6.66 0.71
CA ARG A 148 -19.28 7.61 0.92
C ARG A 148 -20.11 7.69 -0.36
N PRO A 149 -21.38 7.29 -0.34
CA PRO A 149 -22.27 7.49 -1.48
C PRO A 149 -22.63 8.99 -1.60
N ARG A 150 -22.04 9.68 -2.58
CA ARG A 150 -22.43 11.06 -2.89
C ARG A 150 -23.75 11.10 -3.66
N ARG A 151 -24.53 12.16 -3.50
CA ARG A 151 -25.80 12.35 -4.21
C ARG A 151 -25.62 12.59 -5.72
N THR A 152 -24.47 13.13 -6.13
CA THR A 152 -24.05 13.43 -7.49
C THR A 152 -23.12 12.31 -8.01
N GLY A 153 -23.14 12.03 -9.31
CA GLY A 153 -22.25 11.06 -9.96
C GLY A 153 -22.97 10.14 -10.95
N SER A 154 -22.19 9.40 -11.72
CA SER A 154 -22.64 8.60 -12.89
C SER A 154 -23.40 7.32 -12.53
N MET A 155 -23.51 6.96 -11.24
CA MET A 155 -24.17 5.74 -10.80
C MET A 155 -25.50 6.02 -10.06
N ARG A 156 -26.58 5.31 -10.40
CA ARG A 156 -27.89 5.41 -9.75
C ARG A 156 -27.82 5.05 -8.27
N ARG A 157 -28.58 5.73 -7.40
CA ARG A 157 -28.54 5.62 -5.93
C ARG A 157 -28.64 4.17 -5.41
N TRP A 158 -29.56 3.37 -5.96
CA TRP A 158 -29.74 1.98 -5.53
C TRP A 158 -28.51 1.11 -5.86
N ARG A 159 -27.83 1.38 -7.02
CA ARG A 159 -26.61 0.68 -7.40
C ARG A 159 -25.43 1.04 -6.48
N LYS A 160 -25.35 2.30 -6.04
CA LYS A 160 -24.37 2.74 -5.03
C LYS A 160 -24.57 2.00 -3.71
N ALA A 161 -25.84 1.92 -3.22
CA ALA A 161 -26.18 1.19 -2.01
C ALA A 161 -25.80 -0.29 -2.09
N LEU A 162 -26.13 -0.95 -3.22
CA LEU A 162 -25.76 -2.33 -3.47
C LEU A 162 -24.25 -2.53 -3.51
N PHE A 163 -23.51 -1.64 -4.18
CA PHE A 163 -22.05 -1.71 -4.24
C PHE A 163 -21.42 -1.54 -2.84
N VAL A 164 -21.87 -0.57 -2.05
CA VAL A 164 -21.38 -0.37 -0.67
C VAL A 164 -21.67 -1.59 0.20
N ALA A 165 -22.84 -2.21 0.07
CA ALA A 165 -23.17 -3.44 0.80
C ALA A 165 -22.24 -4.60 0.41
N MET A 166 -21.95 -4.79 -0.88
CA MET A 166 -20.99 -5.79 -1.35
C MET A 166 -19.56 -5.50 -0.90
N ALA A 167 -19.14 -4.23 -0.94
CA ALA A 167 -17.80 -3.82 -0.54
C ALA A 167 -17.53 -4.01 0.96
N ARG A 168 -18.56 -3.95 1.81
CA ARG A 168 -18.44 -4.25 3.25
C ARG A 168 -18.06 -5.70 3.53
N ASN A 169 -18.45 -6.60 2.65
CA ASN A 169 -18.15 -8.04 2.76
C ASN A 169 -16.85 -8.44 2.06
N ALA A 170 -16.08 -7.47 1.52
CA ALA A 170 -14.78 -7.75 0.94
C ALA A 170 -13.79 -8.24 2.00
N ALA A 171 -12.87 -9.14 1.59
CA ALA A 171 -11.85 -9.69 2.47
C ALA A 171 -11.05 -8.59 3.17
N ASN A 172 -10.69 -8.84 4.43
CA ASN A 172 -9.82 -7.95 5.20
C ASN A 172 -8.40 -7.99 4.61
N PRO A 173 -7.86 -6.88 4.10
CA PRO A 173 -6.52 -6.86 3.51
C PRO A 173 -5.41 -7.25 4.49
N ALA A 174 -5.54 -6.93 5.78
CA ALA A 174 -4.57 -7.32 6.80
C ALA A 174 -4.47 -8.84 6.92
N ALA A 175 -5.60 -9.53 6.98
CA ALA A 175 -5.63 -10.99 7.02
C ALA A 175 -5.15 -11.62 5.70
N TYR A 176 -5.46 -11.01 4.55
CA TYR A 176 -5.01 -11.47 3.25
C TYR A 176 -3.48 -11.46 3.10
N PHE A 177 -2.83 -10.41 3.60
CA PHE A 177 -1.38 -10.25 3.56
C PHE A 177 -0.66 -10.81 4.79
N GLY A 178 -1.36 -11.46 5.71
CA GLY A 178 -0.79 -12.06 6.93
C GLY A 178 -0.19 -11.04 7.90
N LEU A 179 -0.72 -9.80 7.94
CA LEU A 179 -0.20 -8.75 8.80
C LEU A 179 -0.53 -9.04 10.28
N PRO A 180 0.44 -8.91 11.21
CA PRO A 180 0.21 -9.09 12.63
C PRO A 180 -0.65 -7.95 13.20
N ALA A 181 -1.69 -8.28 13.94
CA ALA A 181 -2.68 -7.32 14.43
C ALA A 181 -2.10 -6.31 15.43
N ASP A 182 -1.17 -6.74 16.23
CA ASP A 182 -0.47 -5.95 17.26
C ASP A 182 0.49 -4.90 16.70
N ARG A 183 0.91 -5.06 15.44
CA ARG A 183 1.83 -4.15 14.72
C ARG A 183 1.19 -3.48 13.51
N THR A 184 -0.13 -3.61 13.34
CA THR A 184 -0.83 -3.07 12.18
C THR A 184 -1.73 -1.90 12.57
N VAL A 185 -1.41 -0.73 12.07
CA VAL A 185 -2.22 0.49 12.18
C VAL A 185 -3.08 0.62 10.94
N VAL A 186 -4.40 0.74 11.11
CA VAL A 186 -5.34 0.95 10.00
C VAL A 186 -5.73 2.41 9.94
N MET A 187 -5.33 3.10 8.89
CA MET A 187 -5.68 4.50 8.64
C MET A 187 -6.89 4.59 7.71
N GLY A 188 -7.97 5.20 8.21
CA GLY A 188 -9.22 5.36 7.47
C GLY A 188 -9.18 6.58 6.55
N THR A 189 -9.41 6.38 5.24
CA THR A 189 -9.59 7.47 4.28
C THR A 189 -10.97 7.38 3.66
N GLN A 190 -11.66 8.52 3.51
CA GLN A 190 -12.97 8.56 2.88
C GLN A 190 -12.83 8.74 1.37
N ILE A 191 -13.47 7.85 0.61
CA ILE A 191 -13.53 7.92 -0.85
C ILE A 191 -14.99 8.09 -1.27
N ASP A 192 -15.25 9.12 -2.08
CA ASP A 192 -16.58 9.40 -2.63
C ASP A 192 -16.91 8.41 -3.76
N LEU A 193 -18.19 7.99 -3.84
CA LEU A 193 -18.74 7.08 -4.84
C LEU A 193 -19.78 7.76 -5.72
#